data_2e7c599dd68d2e28aaad325038f33a0b
#
_entry.id   2e7c599dd68d2e28aaad325038f33a0b
#
_cell.length_a   1.000
_cell.length_b   1.000
_cell.length_c   1.000
_cell.angle_alpha   90.00
_cell.angle_beta   90.00
_cell.angle_gamma   90.00
#
_symmetry.space_group_name_H-M   'P 1'
#
loop_
_entity.id
_entity.type
_entity.pdbx_description
1 polymer ?
#
loop_
_entity_poly.entity_id
_entity_poly.type
_entity_poly.pdbx_seq_one_letter_code
_entity_poly.pdbx_strand_id
1 'polypeptide(L)'
;MSRALGILITTSVGPFLPIHNLLIKNLSIAFHDKDKEWINDAANRAWKNLGYTVSEYAHMNSILKSKIEVINNEFSDDVFNENEHSVIVSGHSSNWEIPGMALRSKMNRVSAIVREPNNPLINFVVKQLRHKYSVQCYSKNRSGTRQLLNQFNKGSSIALLADQQLSSGTKVKFFNKEMNISTLPAQIALKAKCKIFLAWPIRTNDNNFKFEVIECIDTKDKESSEENIDKISDQISSFYQKMIAKYPEQYFWFHNRWKI
;
A
#
# COMPACT_ATOMS: atom_id res chain seq x y z
N MET A 1 19.53 -12.14 -6.02
CA MET A 1 19.08 -13.27 -5.16
C MET A 1 17.95 -13.97 -5.88
N SER A 2 17.95 -15.30 -6.00
CA SER A 2 16.82 -16.01 -6.63
C SER A 2 15.59 -15.94 -5.74
N ARG A 3 14.37 -15.95 -6.31
CA ARG A 3 13.13 -15.99 -5.54
C ARG A 3 13.07 -17.19 -4.59
N ALA A 4 13.54 -18.36 -5.05
CA ALA A 4 13.60 -19.57 -4.22
C ALA A 4 14.45 -19.39 -2.95
N LEU A 5 15.59 -18.73 -3.07
CA LEU A 5 16.46 -18.45 -1.91
C LEU A 5 15.79 -17.46 -0.93
N GLY A 6 15.15 -16.42 -1.43
CA GLY A 6 14.43 -15.48 -0.56
C GLY A 6 13.27 -16.14 0.19
N ILE A 7 12.49 -16.99 -0.48
CA ILE A 7 11.43 -17.76 0.15
C ILE A 7 12.02 -18.71 1.20
N LEU A 8 13.05 -19.48 0.85
CA LEU A 8 13.68 -20.43 1.76
C LEU A 8 14.14 -19.73 3.04
N ILE A 9 14.82 -18.57 2.92
CA ILE A 9 15.31 -17.81 4.08
C ILE A 9 14.11 -17.33 4.93
N THR A 10 13.10 -16.69 4.33
CA THR A 10 12.01 -16.12 5.12
C THR A 10 11.12 -17.18 5.75
N THR A 11 10.86 -18.30 5.09
CA THR A 11 10.03 -19.37 5.64
C THR A 11 10.77 -20.26 6.67
N SER A 12 12.09 -20.39 6.55
CA SER A 12 12.89 -21.17 7.52
C SER A 12 13.28 -20.37 8.76
N VAL A 13 13.61 -19.08 8.63
CA VAL A 13 14.09 -18.25 9.74
C VAL A 13 12.94 -17.43 10.36
N GLY A 14 12.01 -16.97 9.55
CA GLY A 14 10.92 -16.10 9.96
C GLY A 14 10.12 -16.58 11.17
N PRO A 15 9.67 -17.83 11.22
CA PRO A 15 8.91 -18.38 12.35
C PRO A 15 9.63 -18.31 13.70
N PHE A 16 10.95 -18.20 13.72
CA PHE A 16 11.75 -18.08 14.95
C PHE A 16 12.00 -16.64 15.39
N LEU A 17 11.61 -15.67 14.58
CA LEU A 17 11.79 -14.24 14.91
C LEU A 17 10.65 -13.74 15.81
N PRO A 18 10.92 -12.80 16.77
CA PRO A 18 9.88 -12.22 17.63
C PRO A 18 8.70 -11.61 16.87
N ILE A 19 8.92 -11.12 15.66
CA ILE A 19 7.90 -10.54 14.79
C ILE A 19 6.85 -11.58 14.33
N HIS A 20 7.15 -12.88 14.40
CA HIS A 20 6.19 -13.95 14.09
C HIS A 20 5.01 -13.95 15.06
N ASN A 21 5.25 -13.72 16.34
CA ASN A 21 4.17 -13.62 17.32
C ASN A 21 3.21 -12.47 17.01
N LEU A 22 3.75 -11.33 16.53
CA LEU A 22 2.93 -10.21 16.10
C LEU A 22 2.12 -10.55 14.84
N LEU A 23 2.73 -11.25 13.88
CA LEU A 23 2.05 -11.75 12.67
C LEU A 23 0.85 -12.64 13.05
N ILE A 24 1.04 -13.63 13.93
CA ILE A 24 -0.02 -14.52 14.41
C ILE A 24 -1.13 -13.73 15.11
N LYS A 25 -0.79 -12.82 16.04
CA LYS A 25 -1.76 -11.96 16.73
C LYS A 25 -2.59 -11.12 15.75
N ASN A 26 -1.95 -10.51 14.76
CA ASN A 26 -2.62 -9.71 13.75
C ASN A 26 -3.59 -10.55 12.91
N LEU A 27 -3.19 -11.72 12.47
CA LEU A 27 -4.05 -12.65 11.74
C LEU A 27 -5.23 -13.11 12.61
N SER A 28 -5.00 -13.47 13.88
CA SER A 28 -6.05 -13.91 14.80
C SER A 28 -7.07 -12.80 15.13
N ILE A 29 -6.66 -11.53 15.14
CA ILE A 29 -7.59 -10.40 15.29
C ILE A 29 -8.44 -10.23 14.02
N ALA A 30 -7.81 -10.28 12.85
CA ALA A 30 -8.51 -10.07 11.59
C ALA A 30 -9.45 -11.22 11.25
N PHE A 31 -9.04 -12.46 11.51
CA PHE A 31 -9.74 -13.69 11.16
C PHE A 31 -10.04 -14.52 12.41
N HIS A 32 -10.77 -13.92 13.34
CA HIS A 32 -11.11 -14.52 14.64
C HIS A 32 -12.03 -15.77 14.54
N ASP A 33 -12.70 -15.95 13.40
CA ASP A 33 -13.53 -17.09 13.05
C ASP A 33 -12.74 -18.29 12.51
N LYS A 34 -11.45 -18.11 12.22
CA LYS A 34 -10.58 -19.15 11.69
C LYS A 34 -9.86 -19.91 12.80
N ASP A 35 -9.64 -21.19 12.58
CA ASP A 35 -8.90 -22.06 13.49
C ASP A 35 -7.38 -21.78 13.46
N LYS A 36 -6.67 -22.40 14.41
CA LYS A 36 -5.22 -22.25 14.55
C LYS A 36 -4.45 -22.76 13.32
N GLU A 37 -4.95 -23.81 12.67
CA GLU A 37 -4.31 -24.40 11.50
C GLU A 37 -4.34 -23.41 10.34
N TRP A 38 -5.50 -22.83 10.06
CA TRP A 38 -5.64 -21.78 9.04
C TRP A 38 -4.76 -20.55 9.33
N ILE A 39 -4.71 -20.08 10.61
CA ILE A 39 -3.86 -18.94 11.00
C ILE A 39 -2.38 -19.24 10.74
N ASN A 40 -1.90 -20.44 11.13
CA ASN A 40 -0.51 -20.83 10.91
C ASN A 40 -0.17 -20.97 9.42
N ASP A 41 -1.08 -21.51 8.61
CA ASP A 41 -0.90 -21.61 7.18
C ASP A 41 -0.88 -20.22 6.51
N ALA A 42 -1.80 -19.32 6.89
CA ALA A 42 -1.79 -17.93 6.44
C ALA A 42 -0.48 -17.20 6.82
N ALA A 43 0.05 -17.45 8.02
CA ALA A 43 1.32 -16.90 8.46
C ALA A 43 2.50 -17.40 7.62
N ASN A 44 2.53 -18.71 7.31
CA ASN A 44 3.56 -19.28 6.45
C ASN A 44 3.50 -18.70 5.03
N ARG A 45 2.29 -18.51 4.48
CA ARG A 45 2.11 -17.85 3.17
C ARG A 45 2.53 -16.39 3.21
N ALA A 46 2.28 -15.67 4.31
CA ALA A 46 2.75 -14.28 4.47
C ALA A 46 4.29 -14.20 4.49
N TRP A 47 4.97 -15.13 5.17
CA TRP A 47 6.45 -15.24 5.12
C TRP A 47 6.96 -15.53 3.70
N LYS A 48 6.26 -16.43 2.98
CA LYS A 48 6.58 -16.71 1.57
C LYS A 48 6.43 -15.47 0.70
N ASN A 49 5.34 -14.70 0.86
CA ASN A 49 5.14 -13.45 0.14
C ASN A 49 6.22 -12.40 0.46
N LEU A 50 6.64 -12.29 1.72
CA LEU A 50 7.76 -11.42 2.11
C LEU A 50 9.06 -11.85 1.41
N GLY A 51 9.34 -13.15 1.34
CA GLY A 51 10.50 -13.71 0.63
C GLY A 51 10.51 -13.38 -0.87
N TYR A 52 9.35 -13.47 -1.52
CA TYR A 52 9.17 -12.98 -2.89
C TYR A 52 9.52 -11.51 -2.99
N THR A 53 8.89 -10.66 -2.17
CA THR A 53 9.03 -9.21 -2.21
C THR A 53 10.47 -8.75 -2.04
N VAL A 54 11.19 -9.30 -1.04
CA VAL A 54 12.60 -8.96 -0.81
C VAL A 54 13.47 -9.37 -2.00
N SER A 55 13.23 -10.55 -2.58
CA SER A 55 13.99 -11.02 -3.76
C SER A 55 13.74 -10.17 -5.00
N GLU A 56 12.56 -9.61 -5.13
CA GLU A 56 12.11 -8.83 -6.30
C GLU A 56 12.80 -7.48 -6.42
N TYR A 57 13.37 -6.94 -5.34
CA TYR A 57 14.19 -5.72 -5.44
C TYR A 57 15.38 -5.86 -6.42
N ALA A 58 15.95 -7.07 -6.53
CA ALA A 58 17.00 -7.34 -7.52
C ALA A 58 16.47 -7.44 -8.98
N HIS A 59 15.15 -7.52 -9.16
CA HIS A 59 14.50 -7.77 -10.45
C HIS A 59 13.53 -6.67 -10.89
N MET A 60 13.52 -5.51 -10.23
CA MET A 60 12.56 -4.41 -10.50
C MET A 60 12.53 -3.99 -11.96
N ASN A 61 13.66 -3.99 -12.67
CA ASN A 61 13.68 -3.68 -14.11
C ASN A 61 12.85 -4.66 -14.95
N SER A 62 13.01 -5.96 -14.70
CA SER A 62 12.24 -7.00 -15.39
C SER A 62 10.76 -6.93 -15.02
N ILE A 63 10.46 -6.66 -13.75
CA ILE A 63 9.08 -6.54 -13.27
C ILE A 63 8.37 -5.37 -13.97
N LEU A 64 8.99 -4.19 -14.01
CA LEU A 64 8.43 -3.01 -14.65
C LEU A 64 8.16 -3.24 -16.16
N LYS A 65 9.08 -3.93 -16.85
CA LYS A 65 9.00 -4.10 -18.32
C LYS A 65 7.96 -5.11 -18.77
N SER A 66 7.72 -6.17 -17.99
CA SER A 66 6.98 -7.33 -18.54
C SER A 66 6.10 -8.09 -17.54
N LYS A 67 5.98 -7.61 -16.29
CA LYS A 67 5.28 -8.38 -15.25
C LYS A 67 4.15 -7.64 -14.57
N ILE A 68 3.91 -6.39 -14.89
CA ILE A 68 2.81 -5.60 -14.34
C ILE A 68 1.75 -5.39 -15.42
N GLU A 69 0.59 -5.98 -15.22
CA GLU A 69 -0.62 -5.69 -15.96
C GLU A 69 -1.42 -4.61 -15.21
N VAL A 70 -1.57 -3.44 -15.81
CA VAL A 70 -2.50 -2.42 -15.32
C VAL A 70 -3.86 -2.71 -15.93
N ILE A 71 -4.80 -3.10 -15.06
CA ILE A 71 -6.16 -3.47 -15.50
C ILE A 71 -6.89 -2.23 -15.98
N ASN A 72 -7.44 -2.31 -17.20
CA ASN A 72 -8.24 -1.26 -17.79
C ASN A 72 -9.71 -1.50 -17.45
N ASN A 73 -10.36 -0.52 -16.83
CA ASN A 73 -11.76 -0.58 -16.42
C ASN A 73 -12.38 0.83 -16.44
N GLU A 74 -13.59 0.99 -15.92
CA GLU A 74 -14.35 2.26 -15.92
C GLU A 74 -13.66 3.44 -15.23
N PHE A 75 -12.66 3.18 -14.36
CA PHE A 75 -11.91 4.23 -13.67
C PHE A 75 -10.63 4.66 -14.39
N SER A 76 -10.23 3.94 -15.44
CA SER A 76 -8.91 4.10 -16.04
C SER A 76 -8.74 5.45 -16.73
N ASP A 77 -9.73 5.92 -17.44
CA ASP A 77 -9.69 7.20 -18.14
C ASP A 77 -9.57 8.37 -17.15
N ASP A 78 -10.23 8.25 -16.01
CA ASP A 78 -10.21 9.28 -14.95
C ASP A 78 -8.89 9.27 -14.17
N VAL A 79 -8.45 8.10 -13.68
CA VAL A 79 -7.26 8.00 -12.82
C VAL A 79 -5.98 8.33 -13.56
N PHE A 80 -5.90 7.99 -14.87
CA PHE A 80 -4.71 8.25 -15.70
C PHE A 80 -4.81 9.56 -16.51
N ASN A 81 -5.86 10.36 -16.29
CA ASN A 81 -6.00 11.67 -16.91
C ASN A 81 -5.00 12.68 -16.33
N GLU A 82 -4.01 13.08 -17.11
CA GLU A 82 -2.99 14.04 -16.66
C GLU A 82 -3.46 15.50 -16.56
N ASN A 83 -4.67 15.81 -17.03
CA ASN A 83 -5.28 17.11 -16.90
C ASN A 83 -6.01 17.30 -15.55
N GLU A 84 -6.30 16.20 -14.85
CA GLU A 84 -6.90 16.20 -13.52
C GLU A 84 -5.95 15.50 -12.53
N HIS A 85 -5.67 16.14 -11.40
CA HIS A 85 -4.92 15.50 -10.34
C HIS A 85 -5.84 14.81 -9.33
N SER A 86 -5.38 13.73 -8.77
CA SER A 86 -6.15 12.88 -7.87
C SER A 86 -5.29 12.33 -6.73
N VAL A 87 -5.95 11.76 -5.72
CA VAL A 87 -5.31 11.00 -4.66
C VAL A 87 -5.51 9.51 -4.93
N ILE A 88 -4.43 8.76 -5.08
CA ILE A 88 -4.46 7.32 -5.34
C ILE A 88 -4.03 6.61 -4.05
N VAL A 89 -4.92 5.80 -3.49
CA VAL A 89 -4.72 5.10 -2.23
C VAL A 89 -4.56 3.61 -2.49
N SER A 90 -3.51 3.03 -1.93
CA SER A 90 -3.23 1.60 -1.98
C SER A 90 -2.72 1.09 -0.64
N GLY A 91 -2.46 -0.22 -0.52
CA GLY A 91 -2.00 -0.85 0.71
C GLY A 91 -0.71 -1.65 0.55
N HIS A 92 -0.11 -2.04 1.68
CA HIS A 92 1.08 -2.89 1.72
C HIS A 92 0.70 -4.34 1.44
N SER A 93 0.38 -4.66 0.18
CA SER A 93 0.03 -5.99 -0.30
C SER A 93 0.97 -6.45 -1.40
N SER A 94 1.04 -7.75 -1.62
CA SER A 94 1.88 -8.44 -2.61
C SER A 94 3.33 -7.94 -2.58
N ASN A 95 3.72 -7.08 -3.51
CA ASN A 95 4.93 -6.28 -3.45
C ASN A 95 4.52 -4.80 -3.44
N TRP A 96 4.76 -4.11 -2.34
CA TRP A 96 4.36 -2.71 -2.11
C TRP A 96 5.04 -1.67 -3.03
N GLU A 97 6.03 -2.06 -3.83
CA GLU A 97 6.61 -1.18 -4.85
C GLU A 97 5.77 -1.18 -6.16
N ILE A 98 4.90 -2.18 -6.36
CA ILE A 98 4.10 -2.32 -7.59
C ILE A 98 3.19 -1.12 -7.86
N PRO A 99 2.47 -0.54 -6.88
CA PRO A 99 1.66 0.65 -7.15
C PRO A 99 2.46 1.79 -7.76
N GLY A 100 3.62 2.10 -7.19
CA GLY A 100 4.51 3.15 -7.72
C GLY A 100 5.05 2.84 -9.12
N MET A 101 5.38 1.58 -9.39
CA MET A 101 5.86 1.14 -10.70
C MET A 101 4.76 1.16 -11.76
N ALA A 102 3.57 0.70 -11.40
CA ALA A 102 2.39 0.69 -12.29
C ALA A 102 1.97 2.13 -12.66
N LEU A 103 1.88 3.01 -11.66
CA LEU A 103 1.54 4.42 -11.91
C LEU A 103 2.58 5.12 -12.79
N ARG A 104 3.89 4.88 -12.54
CA ARG A 104 4.96 5.40 -13.41
C ARG A 104 4.80 4.99 -14.87
N SER A 105 4.29 3.78 -15.15
CA SER A 105 4.11 3.31 -16.52
C SER A 105 2.94 3.97 -17.26
N LYS A 106 2.04 4.64 -16.54
CA LYS A 106 0.81 5.24 -17.07
C LYS A 106 0.73 6.76 -16.91
N MET A 107 1.50 7.34 -15.98
CA MET A 107 1.41 8.74 -15.61
C MET A 107 2.79 9.39 -15.51
N ASN A 108 2.92 10.60 -16.05
CA ASN A 108 4.16 11.41 -15.91
C ASN A 108 4.16 12.26 -14.63
N ARG A 109 2.96 12.64 -14.14
CA ARG A 109 2.77 13.55 -13.01
C ARG A 109 2.16 12.83 -11.82
N VAL A 110 2.94 11.97 -11.15
CA VAL A 110 2.53 11.32 -9.91
C VAL A 110 3.69 11.27 -8.92
N SER A 111 3.39 11.54 -7.66
CA SER A 111 4.37 11.56 -6.57
C SER A 111 3.87 10.73 -5.39
N ALA A 112 4.78 10.16 -4.61
CA ALA A 112 4.43 9.38 -3.42
C ALA A 112 5.21 9.85 -2.19
N ILE A 113 4.64 9.63 -0.99
CA ILE A 113 5.36 9.76 0.26
C ILE A 113 5.75 8.38 0.78
N VAL A 114 6.99 8.21 1.18
CA VAL A 114 7.53 6.92 1.60
C VAL A 114 8.30 7.03 2.92
N ARG A 115 8.18 6.00 3.76
CA ARG A 115 9.07 5.86 4.90
C ARG A 115 10.40 5.26 4.41
N GLU A 116 11.48 5.88 4.83
CA GLU A 116 12.82 5.38 4.55
C GLU A 116 13.13 4.17 5.46
N PRO A 117 13.80 3.12 4.93
CA PRO A 117 14.35 2.05 5.74
C PRO A 117 15.33 2.58 6.80
N ASN A 118 15.29 1.99 8.00
CA ASN A 118 16.15 2.40 9.09
C ASN A 118 17.65 2.07 8.85
N ASN A 119 17.94 0.99 8.09
CA ASN A 119 19.30 0.62 7.74
C ASN A 119 19.81 1.51 6.59
N PRO A 120 20.94 2.26 6.77
CA PRO A 120 21.41 3.22 5.76
C PRO A 120 21.77 2.58 4.42
N LEU A 121 22.34 1.37 4.41
CA LEU A 121 22.68 0.67 3.17
C LEU A 121 21.44 0.24 2.40
N ILE A 122 20.46 -0.32 3.11
CA ILE A 122 19.18 -0.70 2.52
C ILE A 122 18.47 0.55 2.00
N ASN A 123 18.47 1.64 2.78
CA ASN A 123 17.87 2.91 2.37
C ASN A 123 18.51 3.45 1.09
N PHE A 124 19.85 3.43 1.00
CA PHE A 124 20.55 3.86 -0.21
C PHE A 124 20.12 3.05 -1.44
N VAL A 125 20.13 1.72 -1.34
CA VAL A 125 19.72 0.84 -2.45
C VAL A 125 18.27 1.06 -2.83
N VAL A 126 17.35 1.10 -1.86
CA VAL A 126 15.91 1.29 -2.11
C VAL A 126 15.64 2.67 -2.74
N LYS A 127 16.31 3.73 -2.30
CA LYS A 127 16.21 5.05 -2.92
C LYS A 127 16.63 5.04 -4.38
N GLN A 128 17.75 4.41 -4.72
CA GLN A 128 18.21 4.30 -6.11
C GLN A 128 17.21 3.53 -6.98
N LEU A 129 16.68 2.43 -6.46
CA LEU A 129 15.71 1.60 -7.18
C LEU A 129 14.38 2.34 -7.38
N ARG A 130 13.86 3.03 -6.35
CA ARG A 130 12.64 3.84 -6.46
C ARG A 130 12.82 5.00 -7.45
N HIS A 131 13.94 5.72 -7.38
CA HIS A 131 14.25 6.78 -8.33
C HIS A 131 14.22 6.28 -9.79
N LYS A 132 14.72 5.08 -10.02
CA LYS A 132 14.82 4.49 -11.36
C LYS A 132 13.51 3.86 -11.85
N TYR A 133 12.74 3.21 -10.98
CA TYR A 133 11.65 2.31 -11.36
C TYR A 133 10.27 2.70 -10.80
N SER A 134 10.19 3.66 -9.92
CA SER A 134 8.92 4.10 -9.30
C SER A 134 8.61 5.56 -9.66
N VAL A 135 7.47 6.05 -9.17
CA VAL A 135 7.11 7.46 -9.20
C VAL A 135 8.07 8.29 -8.33
N GLN A 136 8.01 9.61 -8.44
CA GLN A 136 8.81 10.49 -7.59
C GLN A 136 8.46 10.32 -6.12
N CYS A 137 9.42 9.87 -5.30
CA CYS A 137 9.21 9.58 -3.88
C CYS A 137 9.80 10.69 -3.00
N TYR A 138 9.02 11.12 -2.00
CA TYR A 138 9.43 12.04 -0.96
C TYR A 138 9.46 11.34 0.41
N SER A 139 10.39 11.72 1.28
CA SER A 139 10.52 11.14 2.62
C SER A 139 9.32 11.51 3.51
N LYS A 140 8.84 10.56 4.33
CA LYS A 140 7.76 10.78 5.31
C LYS A 140 8.24 11.61 6.49
N ASN A 141 8.49 12.89 6.24
CA ASN A 141 8.80 13.92 7.23
C ASN A 141 8.16 15.25 6.80
N ARG A 142 8.26 16.28 7.64
CA ARG A 142 7.65 17.59 7.38
C ARG A 142 8.10 18.22 6.05
N SER A 143 9.39 18.10 5.71
CA SER A 143 9.93 18.65 4.45
C SER A 143 9.40 17.88 3.23
N GLY A 144 9.44 16.54 3.26
CA GLY A 144 8.95 15.71 2.16
C GLY A 144 7.44 15.85 1.95
N THR A 145 6.66 15.93 3.04
CA THR A 145 5.22 16.22 2.93
C THR A 145 4.95 17.56 2.28
N ARG A 146 5.72 18.60 2.64
CA ARG A 146 5.59 19.92 1.99
C ARG A 146 5.94 19.87 0.51
N GLN A 147 6.98 19.15 0.14
CA GLN A 147 7.38 18.98 -1.27
C GLN A 147 6.31 18.21 -2.06
N LEU A 148 5.74 17.13 -1.49
CA LEU A 148 4.64 16.38 -2.08
C LEU A 148 3.43 17.31 -2.37
N LEU A 149 2.99 18.08 -1.38
CA LEU A 149 1.87 19.02 -1.54
C LEU A 149 2.17 20.12 -2.56
N ASN A 150 3.41 20.60 -2.65
CA ASN A 150 3.81 21.55 -3.69
C ASN A 150 3.70 20.93 -5.10
N GLN A 151 4.04 19.67 -5.29
CA GLN A 151 3.85 19.00 -6.58
C GLN A 151 2.36 18.78 -6.89
N PHE A 152 1.57 18.43 -5.88
CA PHE A 152 0.13 18.30 -6.03
C PHE A 152 -0.52 19.62 -6.49
N ASN A 153 -0.17 20.74 -5.88
CA ASN A 153 -0.65 22.08 -6.27
C ASN A 153 -0.20 22.49 -7.70
N LYS A 154 0.81 21.81 -8.26
CA LYS A 154 1.25 21.97 -9.65
C LYS A 154 0.58 20.97 -10.62
N GLY A 155 -0.45 20.24 -10.16
CA GLY A 155 -1.22 19.30 -10.96
C GLY A 155 -0.66 17.87 -10.98
N SER A 156 0.23 17.50 -10.06
CA SER A 156 0.69 16.11 -9.90
C SER A 156 -0.27 15.32 -9.03
N SER A 157 -0.67 14.13 -9.42
CA SER A 157 -1.41 13.21 -8.55
C SER A 157 -0.53 12.70 -7.40
N ILE A 158 -1.17 12.27 -6.30
CA ILE A 158 -0.49 11.72 -5.12
C ILE A 158 -0.84 10.26 -4.94
N ALA A 159 0.17 9.41 -4.75
CA ALA A 159 0.02 8.00 -4.40
C ALA A 159 0.41 7.76 -2.93
N LEU A 160 -0.46 7.09 -2.16
CA LEU A 160 -0.30 6.84 -0.73
C LEU A 160 -0.57 5.39 -0.38
N LEU A 161 0.32 4.77 0.41
CA LEU A 161 0.05 3.53 1.13
C LEU A 161 -0.40 3.92 2.55
N ALA A 162 -1.72 3.98 2.78
CA ALA A 162 -2.29 4.58 3.99
C ALA A 162 -2.88 3.55 4.97
N ASP A 163 -2.57 2.26 4.81
CA ASP A 163 -3.09 1.13 5.59
C ASP A 163 -2.38 0.89 6.93
N GLN A 164 -1.32 1.63 7.24
CA GLN A 164 -0.60 1.47 8.50
C GLN A 164 -1.17 2.37 9.60
N GLN A 165 -1.10 1.86 10.84
CA GLN A 165 -1.51 2.60 12.03
C GLN A 165 -0.72 3.91 12.18
N LEU A 166 -1.41 5.00 12.50
CA LEU A 166 -0.83 6.32 12.71
C LEU A 166 -1.38 6.95 13.99
N SER A 167 -0.49 7.43 14.89
CA SER A 167 -0.92 7.97 16.19
C SER A 167 -1.82 9.21 16.09
N SER A 168 -1.66 9.99 15.02
CA SER A 168 -2.42 11.23 14.75
C SER A 168 -3.57 11.04 13.75
N GLY A 169 -3.97 9.78 13.48
CA GLY A 169 -5.08 9.48 12.56
C GLY A 169 -6.43 9.48 13.27
N THR A 170 -7.49 9.28 12.49
CA THR A 170 -8.83 9.02 13.02
C THR A 170 -9.03 7.55 13.36
N LYS A 171 -9.88 7.28 14.37
CA LYS A 171 -10.25 5.92 14.75
C LYS A 171 -11.21 5.33 13.75
N VAL A 172 -10.90 4.14 13.28
CA VAL A 172 -11.77 3.33 12.43
C VAL A 172 -11.86 1.92 13.00
N LYS A 173 -12.96 1.23 12.73
CA LYS A 173 -13.05 -0.21 12.95
C LYS A 173 -12.30 -0.91 11.82
N PHE A 174 -11.24 -1.64 12.16
CA PHE A 174 -10.45 -2.41 11.20
C PHE A 174 -10.49 -3.88 11.58
N PHE A 175 -11.25 -4.66 10.84
CA PHE A 175 -11.71 -5.97 11.24
C PHE A 175 -12.47 -5.90 12.59
N ASN A 176 -12.04 -6.65 13.60
CA ASN A 176 -12.76 -6.73 14.87
C ASN A 176 -12.21 -5.80 15.96
N LYS A 177 -11.30 -4.87 15.62
CA LYS A 177 -10.67 -4.00 16.60
C LYS A 177 -10.46 -2.60 16.06
N GLU A 178 -10.51 -1.60 16.92
CA GLU A 178 -10.21 -0.22 16.55
C GLU A 178 -8.72 -0.02 16.27
N MET A 179 -8.43 0.76 15.24
CA MET A 179 -7.10 1.30 14.97
C MET A 179 -7.19 2.73 14.44
N ASN A 180 -6.10 3.48 14.52
CA ASN A 180 -6.05 4.79 13.88
C ASN A 180 -5.50 4.67 12.46
N ILE A 181 -6.22 5.24 11.49
CA ILE A 181 -5.81 5.32 10.08
C ILE A 181 -5.43 6.75 9.71
N SER A 182 -4.58 6.91 8.70
CA SER A 182 -4.19 8.24 8.20
C SER A 182 -5.38 8.96 7.56
N THR A 183 -5.64 10.17 8.00
CA THR A 183 -6.64 11.08 7.40
C THR A 183 -6.11 11.86 6.20
N LEU A 184 -4.81 11.76 5.90
CA LEU A 184 -4.16 12.54 4.85
C LEU A 184 -4.82 12.42 3.47
N PRO A 185 -5.22 11.21 3.00
CA PRO A 185 -5.92 11.08 1.71
C PRO A 185 -7.22 11.90 1.67
N ALA A 186 -8.04 11.79 2.72
CA ALA A 186 -9.32 12.51 2.82
C ALA A 186 -9.10 14.03 2.90
N GLN A 187 -8.17 14.48 3.74
CA GLN A 187 -7.85 15.91 3.90
C GLN A 187 -7.39 16.56 2.59
N ILE A 188 -6.50 15.90 1.85
CA ILE A 188 -6.02 16.42 0.57
C ILE A 188 -7.17 16.49 -0.44
N ALA A 189 -7.92 15.41 -0.59
CA ALA A 189 -8.97 15.31 -1.60
C ALA A 189 -10.12 16.30 -1.34
N LEU A 190 -10.60 16.40 -0.10
CA LEU A 190 -11.65 17.35 0.29
C LEU A 190 -11.22 18.80 0.07
N LYS A 191 -9.97 19.14 0.44
CA LYS A 191 -9.44 20.50 0.24
C LYS A 191 -9.28 20.85 -1.23
N ALA A 192 -8.87 19.91 -2.05
CA ALA A 192 -8.62 20.09 -3.47
C ALA A 192 -9.85 19.82 -4.35
N LYS A 193 -10.94 19.31 -3.77
CA LYS A 193 -12.15 18.91 -4.52
C LYS A 193 -11.84 17.89 -5.63
N CYS A 194 -11.00 16.91 -5.35
CA CYS A 194 -10.57 15.91 -6.33
C CYS A 194 -10.98 14.50 -5.94
N LYS A 195 -10.92 13.58 -6.89
CA LYS A 195 -11.27 12.16 -6.67
C LYS A 195 -10.19 11.44 -5.86
N ILE A 196 -10.62 10.45 -5.05
CA ILE A 196 -9.75 9.45 -4.43
C ILE A 196 -9.98 8.13 -5.16
N PHE A 197 -8.95 7.55 -5.75
CA PHE A 197 -8.99 6.23 -6.36
C PHE A 197 -8.39 5.19 -5.41
N LEU A 198 -9.13 4.12 -5.14
CA LEU A 198 -8.70 3.01 -4.30
C LEU A 198 -8.19 1.89 -5.20
N ALA A 199 -6.88 1.64 -5.16
CA ALA A 199 -6.21 0.72 -6.05
C ALA A 199 -5.45 -0.38 -5.27
N TRP A 200 -5.33 -1.57 -5.87
CA TRP A 200 -4.72 -2.70 -5.20
C TRP A 200 -3.75 -3.46 -6.09
N PRO A 201 -2.55 -3.80 -5.60
CA PRO A 201 -1.62 -4.69 -6.28
C PRO A 201 -1.94 -6.15 -5.91
N ILE A 202 -2.03 -7.01 -6.90
CA ILE A 202 -2.32 -8.44 -6.73
C ILE A 202 -1.20 -9.22 -7.38
N ARG A 203 -0.58 -10.15 -6.65
CA ARG A 203 0.32 -11.15 -7.21
C ARG A 203 -0.51 -12.28 -7.79
N THR A 204 -0.27 -12.63 -9.04
CA THR A 204 -0.91 -13.74 -9.74
C THR A 204 -0.18 -15.07 -9.50
N ASN A 205 -0.80 -16.19 -9.83
CA ASN A 205 -0.24 -17.53 -9.60
C ASN A 205 1.07 -17.76 -10.38
N ASP A 206 1.26 -17.12 -11.52
CA ASP A 206 2.47 -17.14 -12.33
C ASP A 206 3.54 -16.14 -11.86
N ASN A 207 3.34 -15.53 -10.68
CA ASN A 207 4.22 -14.52 -10.08
C ASN A 207 4.39 -13.23 -10.91
N ASN A 208 3.42 -12.90 -11.74
CA ASN A 208 3.23 -11.57 -12.30
C ASN A 208 2.37 -10.72 -11.36
N PHE A 209 2.04 -9.51 -11.77
CA PHE A 209 1.26 -8.59 -10.95
C PHE A 209 0.12 -7.99 -11.77
N LYS A 210 -1.02 -7.83 -11.12
CA LYS A 210 -2.10 -6.96 -11.57
C LYS A 210 -2.15 -5.74 -10.68
N PHE A 211 -2.34 -4.58 -11.27
CA PHE A 211 -2.63 -3.35 -10.56
C PHE A 211 -3.97 -2.84 -11.08
N GLU A 212 -4.92 -2.71 -10.18
CA GLU A 212 -6.31 -2.39 -10.51
C GLU A 212 -6.83 -1.27 -9.63
N VAL A 213 -7.49 -0.28 -10.23
CA VAL A 213 -8.33 0.69 -9.52
C VAL A 213 -9.70 0.05 -9.34
N ILE A 214 -10.14 -0.10 -8.11
CA ILE A 214 -11.31 -0.92 -7.76
C ILE A 214 -12.51 -0.05 -7.35
N GLU A 215 -12.24 1.08 -6.71
CA GLU A 215 -13.26 2.00 -6.22
C GLU A 215 -12.82 3.45 -6.40
N CYS A 216 -13.79 4.36 -6.53
CA CYS A 216 -13.58 5.80 -6.59
C CYS A 216 -14.46 6.51 -5.56
N ILE A 217 -13.88 7.47 -4.83
CA ILE A 217 -14.61 8.35 -3.91
C ILE A 217 -14.54 9.76 -4.49
N ASP A 218 -15.69 10.29 -4.92
CA ASP A 218 -15.78 11.68 -5.38
C ASP A 218 -15.94 12.61 -4.19
N THR A 219 -15.14 13.68 -4.16
CA THR A 219 -15.17 14.69 -3.10
C THR A 219 -15.56 16.08 -3.61
N LYS A 220 -15.91 16.23 -4.90
CA LYS A 220 -16.17 17.54 -5.53
C LYS A 220 -17.22 18.35 -4.77
N ASP A 221 -18.33 17.69 -4.37
CA ASP A 221 -19.46 18.33 -3.70
C ASP A 221 -19.45 18.19 -2.17
N LYS A 222 -18.35 17.63 -1.59
CA LYS A 222 -18.24 17.43 -0.15
C LYS A 222 -17.47 18.58 0.51
N GLU A 223 -17.96 19.06 1.64
CA GLU A 223 -17.25 20.03 2.46
C GLU A 223 -16.04 19.43 3.15
N SER A 224 -15.00 20.25 3.36
CA SER A 224 -13.81 19.86 4.13
C SER A 224 -14.11 19.96 5.63
N SER A 225 -14.87 19.01 6.16
CA SER A 225 -15.26 18.87 7.56
C SER A 225 -14.66 17.62 8.20
N GLU A 226 -14.57 17.59 9.54
CA GLU A 226 -14.13 16.39 10.27
C GLU A 226 -15.05 15.20 9.97
N GLU A 227 -16.36 15.42 9.92
CA GLU A 227 -17.34 14.38 9.59
C GLU A 227 -17.06 13.73 8.23
N ASN A 228 -16.77 14.52 7.20
CA ASN A 228 -16.46 14.00 5.88
C ASN A 228 -15.07 13.32 5.82
N ILE A 229 -14.09 13.81 6.60
CA ILE A 229 -12.79 13.16 6.75
C ILE A 229 -12.98 11.76 7.37
N ASP A 230 -13.78 11.64 8.42
CA ASP A 230 -14.05 10.37 9.09
C ASP A 230 -14.82 9.41 8.16
N LYS A 231 -15.88 9.87 7.50
CA LYS A 231 -16.62 9.05 6.53
C LYS A 231 -15.73 8.50 5.41
N ILE A 232 -14.87 9.32 4.84
CA ILE A 232 -13.94 8.89 3.78
C ILE A 232 -12.90 7.92 4.36
N SER A 233 -12.41 8.16 5.57
CA SER A 233 -11.46 7.27 6.24
C SER A 233 -12.07 5.89 6.53
N ASP A 234 -13.36 5.83 6.90
CA ASP A 234 -14.10 4.58 7.07
C ASP A 234 -14.29 3.84 5.74
N GLN A 235 -14.58 4.55 4.64
CA GLN A 235 -14.65 3.95 3.31
C GLN A 235 -13.31 3.35 2.88
N ILE A 236 -12.20 4.07 3.09
CA ILE A 236 -10.85 3.57 2.83
C ILE A 236 -10.54 2.34 3.71
N SER A 237 -10.93 2.37 4.99
CA SER A 237 -10.76 1.24 5.91
C SER A 237 -11.54 0.02 5.44
N SER A 238 -12.79 0.20 5.01
CA SER A 238 -13.66 -0.86 4.48
C SER A 238 -13.09 -1.48 3.21
N PHE A 239 -12.57 -0.66 2.30
CA PHE A 239 -11.87 -1.12 1.12
C PHE A 239 -10.65 -2.00 1.48
N TYR A 240 -9.81 -1.57 2.42
CA TYR A 240 -8.68 -2.37 2.86
C TYR A 240 -9.13 -3.72 3.43
N GLN A 241 -10.15 -3.74 4.30
CA GLN A 241 -10.66 -4.98 4.88
C GLN A 241 -11.14 -5.95 3.81
N LYS A 242 -11.89 -5.46 2.82
CA LYS A 242 -12.37 -6.23 1.66
C LYS A 242 -11.20 -6.86 0.88
N MET A 243 -10.18 -6.07 0.55
CA MET A 243 -9.05 -6.53 -0.24
C MET A 243 -8.13 -7.48 0.54
N ILE A 244 -7.91 -7.22 1.83
CA ILE A 244 -7.12 -8.07 2.71
C ILE A 244 -7.83 -9.42 2.95
N ALA A 245 -9.14 -9.41 3.14
CA ALA A 245 -9.93 -10.64 3.29
C ALA A 245 -9.88 -11.53 2.03
N LYS A 246 -9.80 -10.90 0.85
CA LYS A 246 -9.69 -11.61 -0.44
C LYS A 246 -8.30 -12.19 -0.69
N TYR A 247 -7.24 -11.54 -0.20
CA TYR A 247 -5.83 -11.91 -0.42
C TYR A 247 -5.02 -11.85 0.88
N PRO A 248 -5.41 -12.60 1.92
CA PRO A 248 -4.82 -12.48 3.26
C PRO A 248 -3.32 -12.79 3.28
N GLU A 249 -2.86 -13.75 2.47
CA GLU A 249 -1.46 -14.16 2.38
C GLU A 249 -0.55 -13.12 1.71
N GLN A 250 -1.13 -12.18 0.95
CA GLN A 250 -0.37 -11.16 0.24
C GLN A 250 -0.17 -9.88 1.06
N TYR A 251 -0.90 -9.73 2.17
CA TYR A 251 -0.85 -8.52 2.98
C TYR A 251 0.33 -8.51 3.96
N PHE A 252 0.87 -7.31 4.21
CA PHE A 252 2.01 -7.12 5.12
C PHE A 252 1.55 -7.12 6.59
N TRP A 253 1.46 -8.30 7.21
CA TRP A 253 1.01 -8.48 8.59
C TRP A 253 2.04 -8.16 9.67
N PHE A 254 3.27 -7.83 9.32
CA PHE A 254 4.38 -7.62 10.24
C PHE A 254 4.39 -6.23 10.91
N HIS A 255 3.36 -5.42 10.71
CA HIS A 255 3.21 -4.10 11.33
C HIS A 255 2.29 -4.18 12.56
N ASN A 256 2.67 -3.50 13.68
CA ASN A 256 1.85 -3.43 14.90
C ASN A 256 0.66 -2.46 14.71
N ARG A 257 -0.40 -2.95 14.04
CA ARG A 257 -1.59 -2.15 13.66
C ARG A 257 -2.45 -1.77 14.86
N TRP A 258 -2.59 -2.65 15.80
CA TRP A 258 -3.48 -2.47 16.94
C TRP A 258 -2.74 -2.11 18.24
N LYS A 259 -1.42 -1.82 18.15
CA LYS A 259 -0.55 -1.49 19.29
C LYS A 259 -0.63 -2.51 20.43
N ILE A 260 -0.53 -3.79 20.10
CA ILE A 260 -0.62 -4.95 21.00
C ILE A 260 0.75 -5.48 21.38
#